data_f550e1de83df36a895feee2ca724425b
#
_entry.id   f550e1de83df36a895feee2ca724425b
#
_cell.length_a   1.000
_cell.length_b   1.000
_cell.length_c   1.000
_cell.angle_alpha   90.00
_cell.angle_beta   90.00
_cell.angle_gamma   90.00
#
_symmetry.space_group_name_H-M   'P 1'
#
loop_
_entity.id
_entity.type
_entity.pdbx_description
1 polymer ?
#
loop_
_entity_poly.entity_id
_entity_poly.type
_entity_poly.pdbx_seq_one_letter_code
_entity_poly.pdbx_strand_id
1 'polypeptide(L)'
;MELLEVKLLHKYARIRSYMNDLISGNFVVYDFLYECLADHIESFVYDLAYIENEKVIRVYYDQLLVDSKQVSNELYTLVITIFEDNEWRF
;
A
#
# COMPACT_ATOMS: atom_id res chain seq x y z
N MET A 1 -12.50 -19.18 11.15
CA MET A 1 -11.86 -19.03 9.82
C MET A 1 -12.30 -17.72 9.21
N GLU A 2 -11.37 -16.79 9.01
CA GLU A 2 -11.70 -15.51 8.39
C GLU A 2 -11.94 -15.69 6.90
N LEU A 3 -12.97 -15.03 6.38
CA LEU A 3 -13.15 -14.91 4.94
C LEU A 3 -11.98 -14.11 4.37
N LEU A 4 -11.54 -14.49 3.16
CA LEU A 4 -10.42 -13.82 2.49
C LEU A 4 -10.64 -12.32 2.35
N GLU A 5 -11.87 -11.90 2.03
CA GLU A 5 -12.23 -10.49 1.91
C GLU A 5 -12.01 -9.72 3.21
N VAL A 6 -12.38 -10.31 4.35
CA VAL A 6 -12.18 -9.70 5.67
C VAL A 6 -10.69 -9.56 5.98
N LYS A 7 -9.91 -10.61 5.68
CA LYS A 7 -8.46 -10.60 5.86
C LYS A 7 -7.80 -9.48 5.04
N LEU A 8 -8.22 -9.32 3.79
CA LEU A 8 -7.70 -8.28 2.89
C LEU A 8 -8.07 -6.89 3.39
N LEU A 9 -9.28 -6.70 3.87
CA LEU A 9 -9.71 -5.42 4.45
C LEU A 9 -8.88 -5.06 5.68
N HIS A 10 -8.57 -6.04 6.54
CA HIS A 10 -7.73 -5.82 7.71
C HIS A 10 -6.30 -5.43 7.31
N LYS A 11 -5.71 -6.09 6.32
CA LYS A 11 -4.38 -5.76 5.82
C LYS A 11 -4.34 -4.38 5.21
N TYR A 12 -5.35 -4.02 4.44
CA TYR A 12 -5.47 -2.70 3.84
C TYR A 12 -5.57 -1.61 4.92
N ALA A 13 -6.39 -1.85 5.95
CA ALA A 13 -6.53 -0.93 7.07
C ALA A 13 -5.20 -0.70 7.80
N ARG A 14 -4.37 -1.74 7.94
CA ARG A 14 -3.03 -1.63 8.52
C ARG A 14 -2.11 -0.76 7.67
N ILE A 15 -2.15 -0.93 6.35
CA ILE A 15 -1.37 -0.08 5.44
C ILE A 15 -1.77 1.38 5.60
N ARG A 16 -3.06 1.68 5.64
CA ARG A 16 -3.56 3.04 5.82
C ARG A 16 -3.13 3.64 7.16
N SER A 17 -3.28 2.87 8.23
CA SER A 17 -2.86 3.29 9.57
C SER A 17 -1.37 3.58 9.61
N TYR A 18 -0.57 2.71 9.00
CA TYR A 18 0.87 2.87 8.93
C TYR A 18 1.28 4.10 8.13
N MET A 19 0.63 4.36 6.99
CA MET A 19 0.87 5.57 6.21
C MET A 19 0.61 6.84 7.03
N ASN A 20 -0.48 6.86 7.79
CA ASN A 20 -0.81 8.00 8.64
C ASN A 20 0.21 8.19 9.76
N ASP A 21 0.65 7.10 10.38
CA ASP A 21 1.66 7.14 11.46
C ASP A 21 3.00 7.65 10.95
N LEU A 22 3.43 7.21 9.77
CA LEU A 22 4.69 7.64 9.16
C LEU A 22 4.72 9.16 8.94
N ILE A 23 3.62 9.73 8.47
CA ILE A 23 3.55 11.16 8.18
C ILE A 23 3.45 11.98 9.47
N SER A 24 2.64 11.55 10.43
CA SER A 24 2.50 12.25 11.71
C SER A 24 3.75 12.18 12.56
N GLY A 25 4.62 11.19 12.32
CA GLY A 25 5.88 11.04 13.04
C GLY A 25 7.05 11.89 12.54
N ASN A 26 6.84 12.75 11.53
CA ASN A 26 7.87 13.60 10.94
C ASN A 26 9.11 12.85 10.45
N PHE A 27 8.91 11.70 9.82
CA PHE A 27 10.01 10.94 9.27
C PHE A 27 10.57 11.65 8.03
N VAL A 28 11.84 12.01 8.09
CA VAL A 28 12.53 12.77 7.04
C VAL A 28 13.33 11.88 6.10
N VAL A 29 13.57 10.61 6.49
CA VAL A 29 14.43 9.71 5.72
C VAL A 29 13.59 8.91 4.74
N TYR A 30 13.64 9.32 3.47
CA TYR A 30 12.90 8.70 2.36
C TYR A 30 13.15 7.19 2.25
N ASP A 31 14.42 6.77 2.34
CA ASP A 31 14.79 5.35 2.21
C ASP A 31 14.17 4.50 3.31
N PHE A 32 14.14 5.02 4.54
CA PHE A 32 13.52 4.33 5.66
C PHE A 32 12.01 4.17 5.44
N LEU A 33 11.34 5.25 5.01
CA LEU A 33 9.91 5.21 4.70
C LEU A 33 9.60 4.22 3.58
N TYR A 34 10.46 4.21 2.56
CA TYR A 34 10.32 3.31 1.42
C TYR A 34 10.37 1.85 1.87
N GLU A 35 11.42 1.46 2.60
CA GLU A 35 11.59 0.07 3.06
C GLU A 35 10.43 -0.40 3.92
N CYS A 36 10.06 0.40 4.90
CA CYS A 36 8.98 0.06 5.83
C CYS A 36 7.63 -0.07 5.12
N LEU A 37 7.31 0.84 4.22
CA LEU A 37 6.03 0.81 3.51
C LEU A 37 6.02 -0.26 2.43
N ALA A 38 7.15 -0.47 1.74
CA ALA A 38 7.28 -1.47 0.69
C ALA A 38 6.98 -2.88 1.21
N ASP A 39 7.48 -3.23 2.39
CA ASP A 39 7.23 -4.55 2.98
C ASP A 39 5.73 -4.81 3.19
N HIS A 40 5.00 -3.82 3.67
CA HIS A 40 3.56 -3.94 3.89
C HIS A 40 2.79 -4.05 2.58
N ILE A 41 3.14 -3.22 1.61
CA ILE A 41 2.50 -3.24 0.29
C ILE A 41 2.81 -4.55 -0.43
N GLU A 42 4.06 -5.01 -0.39
CA GLU A 42 4.47 -6.25 -1.03
C GLU A 42 3.66 -7.44 -0.51
N SER A 43 3.57 -7.60 0.80
CA SER A 43 2.77 -8.66 1.41
C SER A 43 1.30 -8.61 0.97
N PHE A 44 0.75 -7.40 0.89
CA PHE A 44 -0.63 -7.19 0.46
C PHE A 44 -0.83 -7.54 -1.02
N VAL A 45 0.08 -7.12 -1.89
CA VAL A 45 0.02 -7.42 -3.33
C VAL A 45 0.15 -8.92 -3.58
N TYR A 46 1.01 -9.61 -2.82
CA TYR A 46 1.11 -11.07 -2.91
C TYR A 46 -0.21 -11.75 -2.61
N ASP A 47 -0.92 -11.33 -1.57
CA ASP A 47 -2.21 -11.91 -1.24
C ASP A 47 -3.27 -11.61 -2.32
N LEU A 48 -3.23 -10.41 -2.90
CA LEU A 48 -4.11 -10.06 -4.00
C LEU A 48 -3.81 -10.89 -5.26
N ALA A 49 -2.53 -11.08 -5.57
CA ALA A 49 -2.10 -11.88 -6.73
C ALA A 49 -2.52 -13.34 -6.60
N TYR A 50 -2.57 -13.86 -5.37
CA TYR A 50 -3.04 -15.22 -5.11
C TYR A 50 -4.49 -15.42 -5.55
N ILE A 51 -5.29 -14.36 -5.53
CA ILE A 51 -6.71 -14.42 -5.94
C ILE A 51 -6.86 -14.34 -7.46
N GLU A 52 -5.81 -13.94 -8.19
CA GLU A 52 -5.79 -13.77 -9.64
C GLU A 52 -6.94 -12.89 -10.18
N ASN A 53 -7.34 -11.90 -9.41
CA ASN A 53 -8.43 -10.99 -9.78
C ASN A 53 -7.90 -9.59 -10.05
N GLU A 54 -7.60 -9.29 -11.31
CA GLU A 54 -7.07 -8.00 -11.75
C GLU A 54 -7.94 -6.82 -11.35
N LYS A 55 -9.27 -6.99 -11.33
CA LYS A 55 -10.18 -5.92 -10.95
C LYS A 55 -10.04 -5.55 -9.47
N VAL A 56 -9.90 -6.56 -8.60
CA VAL A 56 -9.71 -6.35 -7.17
C VAL A 56 -8.37 -5.65 -6.92
N ILE A 57 -7.31 -6.12 -7.57
CA ILE A 57 -5.98 -5.52 -7.47
C ILE A 57 -6.04 -4.05 -7.88
N ARG A 58 -6.68 -3.75 -9.01
CA ARG A 58 -6.81 -2.38 -9.51
C ARG A 58 -7.56 -1.48 -8.55
N VAL A 59 -8.65 -1.95 -7.97
CA VAL A 59 -9.44 -1.18 -7.02
C VAL A 59 -8.59 -0.78 -5.80
N TYR A 60 -7.86 -1.73 -5.23
CA TYR A 60 -7.00 -1.45 -4.08
C TYR A 60 -5.82 -0.55 -4.44
N TYR A 61 -5.22 -0.74 -5.60
CA TYR A 61 -4.16 0.13 -6.09
C TYR A 61 -4.64 1.58 -6.19
N ASP A 62 -5.76 1.80 -6.88
CA ASP A 62 -6.33 3.13 -7.05
C ASP A 62 -6.67 3.76 -5.69
N GLN A 63 -7.20 2.97 -4.75
CA GLN A 63 -7.53 3.47 -3.43
C GLN A 63 -6.28 3.83 -2.61
N LEU A 64 -5.22 3.04 -2.73
CA LEU A 64 -3.93 3.37 -2.09
C LEU A 64 -3.39 4.69 -2.60
N LEU A 65 -3.48 4.95 -3.89
CA LEU A 65 -3.05 6.22 -4.48
C LEU A 65 -3.88 7.39 -3.95
N VAL A 66 -5.20 7.24 -3.90
CA VAL A 66 -6.09 8.28 -3.38
C VAL A 66 -5.77 8.57 -1.91
N ASP A 67 -5.68 7.54 -1.09
CA ASP A 67 -5.42 7.69 0.34
C ASP A 67 -4.06 8.31 0.61
N SER A 68 -3.02 7.88 -0.12
CA SER A 68 -1.67 8.43 0.04
C SER A 68 -1.62 9.90 -0.34
N LYS A 69 -2.32 10.29 -1.40
CA LYS A 69 -2.39 11.68 -1.84
C LYS A 69 -3.10 12.57 -0.83
N GLN A 70 -4.14 12.05 -0.18
CA GLN A 70 -4.84 12.78 0.87
C GLN A 70 -3.95 13.07 2.07
N VAL A 71 -3.00 12.20 2.38
CA VAL A 71 -2.05 12.41 3.46
C VAL A 71 -0.95 13.38 3.05
N SER A 72 -0.27 13.12 1.92
CA SER A 72 0.73 14.05 1.36
C SER A 72 1.12 13.64 -0.07
N ASN A 73 1.60 14.63 -0.84
CA ASN A 73 2.15 14.37 -2.17
C ASN A 73 3.41 13.52 -2.12
N GLU A 74 4.20 13.65 -1.06
CA GLU A 74 5.42 12.85 -0.86
C GLU A 74 5.07 11.38 -0.70
N LEU A 75 4.05 11.07 0.09
CA LEU A 75 3.59 9.71 0.27
C LEU A 75 3.00 9.13 -1.03
N TYR A 76 2.25 9.93 -1.76
CA TYR A 76 1.72 9.54 -3.07
C TYR A 76 2.84 9.13 -4.02
N THR A 77 3.88 9.97 -4.12
CA THR A 77 5.06 9.68 -4.94
C THR A 77 5.76 8.41 -4.49
N LEU A 78 5.87 8.21 -3.17
CA LEU A 78 6.48 7.02 -2.60
C LEU A 78 5.72 5.75 -2.97
N VAL A 79 4.39 5.76 -2.86
CA VAL A 79 3.55 4.60 -3.22
C VAL A 79 3.71 4.26 -4.69
N ILE A 80 3.67 5.25 -5.58
CA ILE A 80 3.88 5.04 -7.02
C ILE A 80 5.26 4.42 -7.26
N THR A 81 6.29 4.95 -6.62
CA THR A 81 7.67 4.46 -6.79
C THR A 81 7.80 3.00 -6.36
N ILE A 82 7.16 2.60 -5.25
CA ILE A 82 7.17 1.21 -4.79
C ILE A 82 6.56 0.29 -5.85
N PHE A 83 5.42 0.66 -6.42
CA PHE A 83 4.78 -0.16 -7.45
C PHE A 83 5.63 -0.22 -8.72
N GLU A 84 6.23 0.89 -9.15
CA GLU A 84 7.09 0.93 -10.34
C GLU A 84 8.36 0.11 -10.15
N ASP A 85 9.03 0.22 -9.01
CA ASP A 85 10.27 -0.51 -8.72
C ASP A 85 10.06 -2.02 -8.68
N ASN A 86 8.88 -2.47 -8.26
CA ASN A 86 8.56 -3.89 -8.22
C ASN A 86 7.91 -4.39 -9.50
N GLU A 87 7.79 -3.54 -10.51
CA GLU A 87 7.18 -3.86 -11.80
C GLU A 87 5.75 -4.43 -11.70
N TRP A 88 5.03 -4.04 -10.67
CA TRP A 88 3.63 -4.45 -10.53
C TRP A 88 2.77 -3.68 -11.54
N ARG A 89 2.27 -4.41 -12.54
CA ARG A 89 1.43 -3.85 -13.61
C ARG A 89 -0.02 -4.33 -13.43
N PHE A 90 -0.92 -3.39 -13.36
CA PHE A 90 -2.33 -3.69 -13.21
C PHE A 90 -3.13 -3.10 -14.36
#